data_befb52b984cb23c82a27d560824d3a56
#
_entry.id   befb52b984cb23c82a27d560824d3a56
#
_cell.length_a   1.000
_cell.length_b   1.000
_cell.length_c   1.000
_cell.angle_alpha   90.00
_cell.angle_beta   90.00
_cell.angle_gamma   90.00
#
_symmetry.space_group_name_H-M   'P 1'
#
loop_
_entity.id
_entity.type
_entity.pdbx_description
1 polymer ?
#
loop_
_entity_poly.entity_id
_entity_poly.type
_entity_poly.pdbx_seq_one_letter_code
_entity_poly.pdbx_strand_id
1 'polypeptide(L)'
;MGMKVSIVVPSKGCTYLRYLLRGLRGQSYPSFEVILVLKDCDLRAVESLCQGYSLNCVVIEQREGYFTHALNLGKKEAKGDIVVFTDDDTIPPQKWIERYIKLHRMYRYIAGICSRDIYINLEKQRLLPTPDDRPEVKFYRLFIRSWLEPPHPLLKRYRLGVYLTRKLDIAHGFYIPSKTCYSLPLRGANMSFKTSYTYDVWFPEHRLVKRAFGNEQYFALQLVLEGFDIIYIPSNPVLHIARSESLSRTKYKEELKKEFEIMKSL
;
A
#
# COMPACT_ATOMS: atom_id res chain seq x y z
N MET A 1 -6.73 5.65 -26.29
CA MET A 1 -7.10 6.38 -25.06
C MET A 1 -6.07 6.10 -23.97
N GLY A 2 -5.74 7.11 -23.13
CA GLY A 2 -4.88 6.92 -21.97
C GLY A 2 -5.61 6.15 -20.87
N MET A 3 -4.90 5.35 -20.08
CA MET A 3 -5.48 4.67 -18.91
C MET A 3 -5.84 5.71 -17.84
N LYS A 4 -7.00 5.58 -17.21
CA LYS A 4 -7.38 6.40 -16.05
C LYS A 4 -6.89 5.74 -14.76
N VAL A 5 -6.48 6.55 -13.78
CA VAL A 5 -6.02 6.07 -12.47
C VAL A 5 -6.92 6.59 -11.36
N SER A 6 -7.35 5.71 -10.46
CA SER A 6 -7.99 6.11 -9.20
C SER A 6 -7.01 5.93 -8.05
N ILE A 7 -6.78 6.98 -7.26
CA ILE A 7 -5.87 6.96 -6.12
C ILE A 7 -6.73 6.96 -4.85
N VAL A 8 -6.73 5.84 -4.13
CA VAL A 8 -7.47 5.65 -2.88
C VAL A 8 -6.58 6.00 -1.69
N VAL A 9 -7.05 6.90 -0.86
CA VAL A 9 -6.34 7.45 0.30
C VAL A 9 -7.23 7.41 1.53
N PRO A 10 -7.04 6.45 2.43
CA PRO A 10 -7.65 6.52 3.76
C PRO A 10 -6.92 7.55 4.62
N SER A 11 -7.66 8.39 5.34
CA SER A 11 -7.06 9.34 6.27
C SER A 11 -7.87 9.49 7.54
N LYS A 12 -7.19 9.48 8.68
CA LYS A 12 -7.78 9.79 9.98
C LYS A 12 -7.13 11.05 10.56
N GLY A 13 -7.97 12.07 10.84
CA GLY A 13 -7.50 13.35 11.37
C GLY A 13 -6.81 14.26 10.37
N CYS A 14 -6.55 13.82 9.14
CA CYS A 14 -6.08 14.60 7.98
C CYS A 14 -4.78 15.41 8.17
N THR A 15 -3.98 15.12 9.18
CA THR A 15 -2.81 15.92 9.59
C THR A 15 -1.77 16.10 8.49
N TYR A 16 -1.51 15.05 7.71
CA TYR A 16 -0.45 15.05 6.70
C TYR A 16 -0.97 15.13 5.27
N LEU A 17 -2.28 15.09 5.08
CA LEU A 17 -2.93 15.03 3.77
C LEU A 17 -2.46 16.13 2.79
N ARG A 18 -2.16 17.33 3.29
CA ARG A 18 -1.63 18.45 2.49
C ARG A 18 -0.34 18.12 1.74
N TYR A 19 0.52 17.27 2.30
CA TYR A 19 1.79 16.89 1.67
C TYR A 19 1.57 15.92 0.51
N LEU A 20 0.66 14.96 0.70
CA LEU A 20 0.23 14.06 -0.36
C LEU A 20 -0.42 14.84 -1.51
N LEU A 21 -1.42 15.68 -1.23
CA LEU A 21 -2.14 16.45 -2.25
C LEU A 21 -1.20 17.39 -3.02
N ARG A 22 -0.23 18.00 -2.35
CA ARG A 22 0.82 18.79 -3.02
C ARG A 22 1.66 17.93 -3.97
N GLY A 23 2.03 16.72 -3.58
CA GLY A 23 2.75 15.77 -4.43
C GLY A 23 1.91 15.29 -5.62
N LEU A 24 0.61 15.10 -5.43
CA LEU A 24 -0.33 14.72 -6.49
C LEU A 24 -0.57 15.85 -7.49
N ARG A 25 -0.67 17.11 -7.04
CA ARG A 25 -0.73 18.25 -7.95
C ARG A 25 0.44 18.30 -8.94
N GLY A 26 1.61 17.88 -8.49
CA GLY A 26 2.85 17.89 -9.30
C GLY A 26 3.01 16.72 -10.26
N GLN A 27 2.01 15.83 -10.40
CA GLN A 27 2.16 14.64 -11.24
C GLN A 27 2.25 15.00 -12.74
N SER A 28 3.14 14.32 -13.45
CA SER A 28 3.31 14.47 -14.91
C SER A 28 2.18 13.83 -15.72
N TYR A 29 1.42 12.92 -15.14
CA TYR A 29 0.29 12.24 -15.77
C TYR A 29 -1.03 12.85 -15.29
N PRO A 30 -1.86 13.42 -16.20
CA PRO A 30 -3.03 14.21 -15.79
C PRO A 30 -4.31 13.39 -15.60
N SER A 31 -4.40 12.18 -16.17
CA SER A 31 -5.66 11.41 -16.16
C SER A 31 -5.80 10.56 -14.89
N PHE A 32 -6.09 11.22 -13.76
CA PHE A 32 -6.37 10.53 -12.49
C PHE A 32 -7.44 11.25 -11.66
N GLU A 33 -7.99 10.53 -10.73
CA GLU A 33 -8.87 11.03 -9.66
C GLU A 33 -8.30 10.62 -8.30
N VAL A 34 -8.62 11.39 -7.25
CA VAL A 34 -8.20 11.11 -5.88
C VAL A 34 -9.46 10.83 -5.05
N ILE A 35 -9.51 9.67 -4.43
CA ILE A 35 -10.63 9.23 -3.59
C ILE A 35 -10.15 9.27 -2.14
N LEU A 36 -10.62 10.27 -1.40
CA LEU A 36 -10.26 10.52 -0.02
C LEU A 36 -11.32 9.93 0.89
N VAL A 37 -10.98 8.90 1.67
CA VAL A 37 -11.89 8.31 2.66
C VAL A 37 -11.46 8.81 4.03
N LEU A 38 -12.26 9.72 4.60
CA LEU A 38 -11.89 10.57 5.71
C LEU A 38 -12.63 10.19 6.98
N LYS A 39 -11.89 10.03 8.07
CA LYS A 39 -12.43 9.82 9.42
C LYS A 39 -11.88 10.87 10.37
N ASP A 40 -12.76 11.45 11.19
CA ASP A 40 -12.40 12.48 12.18
C ASP A 40 -11.67 13.69 11.53
N CYS A 41 -12.13 14.12 10.35
CA CYS A 41 -11.59 15.23 9.56
C CYS A 41 -12.64 16.33 9.34
N ASP A 42 -12.19 17.56 9.15
CA ASP A 42 -13.02 18.64 8.62
C ASP A 42 -13.15 18.48 7.09
N LEU A 43 -14.29 17.99 6.63
CA LEU A 43 -14.53 17.70 5.21
C LEU A 43 -14.46 18.97 4.37
N ARG A 44 -15.01 20.10 4.84
CA ARG A 44 -15.01 21.36 4.10
C ARG A 44 -13.59 21.91 3.92
N ALA A 45 -12.76 21.79 4.95
CA ALA A 45 -11.35 22.17 4.87
C ALA A 45 -10.60 21.30 3.84
N VAL A 46 -10.88 19.99 3.79
CA VAL A 46 -10.26 19.08 2.82
C VAL A 46 -10.75 19.37 1.40
N GLU A 47 -12.05 19.62 1.19
CA GLU A 47 -12.60 20.00 -0.11
C GLU A 47 -11.97 21.30 -0.63
N SER A 48 -11.85 22.32 0.24
CA SER A 48 -11.17 23.58 -0.09
C SER A 48 -9.70 23.36 -0.45
N LEU A 49 -9.02 22.46 0.24
CA LEU A 49 -7.64 22.10 -0.06
C LEU A 49 -7.50 21.42 -1.43
N CYS A 50 -8.41 20.50 -1.77
CA CYS A 50 -8.46 19.84 -3.08
C CYS A 50 -8.69 20.88 -4.21
N GLN A 51 -9.62 21.80 -4.03
CA GLN A 51 -9.90 22.89 -4.98
C GLN A 51 -8.65 23.78 -5.15
N GLY A 52 -8.00 24.17 -4.04
CA GLY A 52 -6.77 24.98 -4.07
C GLY A 52 -5.61 24.31 -4.83
N TYR A 53 -5.56 22.99 -4.85
CA TYR A 53 -4.60 22.24 -5.65
C TYR A 53 -5.12 21.87 -7.05
N SER A 54 -6.35 22.24 -7.43
CA SER A 54 -6.99 21.88 -8.70
C SER A 54 -6.98 20.37 -8.96
N LEU A 55 -7.24 19.57 -7.91
CA LEU A 55 -7.31 18.11 -7.98
C LEU A 55 -8.77 17.65 -8.11
N ASN A 56 -9.00 16.65 -8.96
CA ASN A 56 -10.29 15.95 -9.04
C ASN A 56 -10.40 14.97 -7.86
N CYS A 57 -10.96 15.45 -6.74
CA CYS A 57 -11.15 14.68 -5.52
C CYS A 57 -12.60 14.23 -5.35
N VAL A 58 -12.78 12.98 -4.96
CA VAL A 58 -14.01 12.42 -4.39
C VAL A 58 -13.78 12.31 -2.88
N VAL A 59 -14.56 13.02 -2.08
CA VAL A 59 -14.45 13.01 -0.61
C VAL A 59 -15.55 12.14 -0.03
N ILE A 60 -15.19 11.15 0.78
CA ILE A 60 -16.09 10.22 1.44
C ILE A 60 -15.89 10.31 2.95
N GLU A 61 -16.95 10.60 3.69
CA GLU A 61 -16.91 10.54 5.15
C GLU A 61 -17.03 9.08 5.62
N GLN A 62 -16.02 8.60 6.34
CA GLN A 62 -16.09 7.29 7.00
C GLN A 62 -16.71 7.44 8.38
N ARG A 63 -17.98 7.05 8.53
CA ARG A 63 -18.72 7.12 9.81
C ARG A 63 -18.50 5.91 10.69
N GLU A 64 -18.27 4.75 10.09
CA GLU A 64 -18.12 3.47 10.80
C GLU A 64 -16.89 2.69 10.29
N GLY A 65 -16.62 1.54 10.91
CA GLY A 65 -15.53 0.65 10.51
C GLY A 65 -14.13 1.19 10.85
N TYR A 66 -13.14 0.48 10.37
CA TYR A 66 -11.73 0.73 10.61
C TYR A 66 -10.95 0.89 9.29
N PHE A 67 -9.64 0.68 9.32
CA PHE A 67 -8.74 0.97 8.23
C PHE A 67 -9.10 0.23 6.91
N THR A 68 -9.36 -1.08 6.98
CA THR A 68 -9.74 -1.88 5.81
C THR A 68 -11.09 -1.47 5.22
N HIS A 69 -12.04 -1.07 6.06
CA HIS A 69 -13.31 -0.52 5.59
C HIS A 69 -13.11 0.75 4.75
N ALA A 70 -12.20 1.65 5.18
CA ALA A 70 -11.87 2.83 4.39
C ALA A 70 -11.27 2.47 3.02
N LEU A 71 -10.38 1.48 2.97
CA LEU A 71 -9.80 0.99 1.71
C LEU A 71 -10.89 0.43 0.77
N ASN A 72 -11.83 -0.34 1.30
CA ASN A 72 -12.94 -0.92 0.55
C ASN A 72 -13.94 0.14 0.07
N LEU A 73 -14.29 1.13 0.90
CA LEU A 73 -15.11 2.27 0.48
C LEU A 73 -14.45 3.01 -0.70
N GLY A 74 -13.17 3.33 -0.58
CA GLY A 74 -12.44 4.01 -1.65
C GLY A 74 -12.31 3.17 -2.91
N LYS A 75 -12.05 1.85 -2.78
CA LYS A 75 -12.01 0.92 -3.90
C LYS A 75 -13.35 0.85 -4.65
N LYS A 76 -14.46 0.84 -3.92
CA LYS A 76 -15.82 0.81 -4.51
C LYS A 76 -16.11 2.01 -5.40
N GLU A 77 -15.58 3.17 -5.07
CA GLU A 77 -15.74 4.41 -5.84
C GLU A 77 -14.74 4.57 -6.99
N ALA A 78 -13.72 3.71 -7.05
CA ALA A 78 -12.66 3.79 -8.06
C ALA A 78 -13.21 3.48 -9.47
N LYS A 79 -13.03 4.43 -10.42
CA LYS A 79 -13.49 4.35 -11.81
C LYS A 79 -12.34 4.25 -12.83
N GLY A 80 -11.11 4.21 -12.34
CA GLY A 80 -9.91 4.10 -13.17
C GLY A 80 -9.63 2.68 -13.64
N ASP A 81 -8.87 2.54 -14.72
CA ASP A 81 -8.34 1.25 -15.20
C ASP A 81 -7.34 0.64 -14.23
N ILE A 82 -6.71 1.51 -13.44
CA ILE A 82 -5.77 1.16 -12.37
C ILE A 82 -6.23 1.83 -11.09
N VAL A 83 -6.31 1.05 -10.01
CA VAL A 83 -6.47 1.55 -8.65
C VAL A 83 -5.13 1.55 -7.94
N VAL A 84 -4.78 2.68 -7.34
CA VAL A 84 -3.57 2.86 -6.54
C VAL A 84 -3.98 3.14 -5.11
N PHE A 85 -3.37 2.43 -4.16
CA PHE A 85 -3.55 2.69 -2.73
C PHE A 85 -2.30 3.35 -2.17
N THR A 86 -2.50 4.39 -1.37
CA THR A 86 -1.42 5.10 -0.68
C THR A 86 -1.92 5.71 0.63
N ASP A 87 -1.00 6.00 1.56
CA ASP A 87 -1.32 6.60 2.84
C ASP A 87 -1.32 8.14 2.75
N ASP A 88 -2.03 8.81 3.66
CA ASP A 88 -2.17 10.27 3.71
C ASP A 88 -0.87 11.01 4.08
N ASP A 89 0.14 10.28 4.57
CA ASP A 89 1.47 10.78 4.94
C ASP A 89 2.57 10.40 3.94
N THR A 90 2.17 10.08 2.71
CA THR A 90 3.12 9.86 1.61
C THR A 90 3.31 11.11 0.75
N ILE A 91 4.47 11.23 0.10
CA ILE A 91 4.78 12.27 -0.85
C ILE A 91 5.26 11.59 -2.14
N PRO A 92 4.39 11.42 -3.14
CA PRO A 92 4.75 10.78 -4.39
C PRO A 92 5.64 11.68 -5.25
N PRO A 93 6.67 11.14 -5.92
CA PRO A 93 7.49 11.90 -6.86
C PRO A 93 6.70 12.22 -8.14
N GLN A 94 7.11 13.26 -8.86
CA GLN A 94 6.41 13.82 -10.02
C GLN A 94 5.99 12.78 -11.09
N LYS A 95 6.77 11.72 -11.31
CA LYS A 95 6.48 10.68 -12.30
C LYS A 95 5.89 9.41 -11.71
N TRP A 96 5.34 9.46 -10.51
CA TRP A 96 4.88 8.26 -9.81
C TRP A 96 3.72 7.56 -10.53
N ILE A 97 2.69 8.29 -10.95
CA ILE A 97 1.55 7.77 -11.70
C ILE A 97 2.00 7.30 -13.09
N GLU A 98 2.77 8.12 -13.80
CA GLU A 98 3.29 7.80 -15.13
C GLU A 98 4.09 6.49 -15.13
N ARG A 99 4.90 6.26 -14.10
CA ARG A 99 5.66 5.01 -13.94
C ARG A 99 4.75 3.81 -13.72
N TYR A 100 3.70 3.93 -12.90
CA TYR A 100 2.72 2.85 -12.74
C TYR A 100 2.03 2.51 -14.06
N ILE A 101 1.58 3.52 -14.83
CA ILE A 101 1.00 3.31 -16.16
C ILE A 101 1.97 2.55 -17.08
N LYS A 102 3.24 3.01 -17.15
CA LYS A 102 4.27 2.36 -17.96
C LYS A 102 4.50 0.91 -17.53
N LEU A 103 4.60 0.67 -16.24
CA LEU A 103 4.83 -0.66 -15.68
C LEU A 103 3.64 -1.60 -15.95
N HIS A 104 2.40 -1.16 -15.76
CA HIS A 104 1.21 -1.97 -16.06
C HIS A 104 1.05 -2.28 -17.56
N ARG A 105 1.51 -1.39 -18.43
CA ARG A 105 1.58 -1.67 -19.87
C ARG A 105 2.68 -2.67 -20.22
N MET A 106 3.84 -2.58 -19.57
CA MET A 106 4.97 -3.50 -19.77
C MET A 106 4.63 -4.90 -19.27
N TYR A 107 4.05 -5.00 -18.07
CA TYR A 107 3.69 -6.25 -17.41
C TYR A 107 2.20 -6.57 -17.60
N ARG A 108 1.81 -6.94 -18.84
CA ARG A 108 0.38 -7.08 -19.20
C ARG A 108 -0.38 -8.13 -18.39
N TYR A 109 0.28 -9.22 -17.99
CA TYR A 109 -0.32 -10.34 -17.25
C TYR A 109 -0.20 -10.23 -15.73
N ILE A 110 0.41 -9.16 -15.23
CA ILE A 110 0.54 -8.89 -13.80
C ILE A 110 -0.67 -8.08 -13.33
N ALA A 111 -1.35 -8.57 -12.30
CA ALA A 111 -2.52 -7.91 -11.73
C ALA A 111 -2.13 -6.72 -10.84
N GLY A 112 -1.06 -6.86 -10.04
CA GLY A 112 -0.63 -5.85 -9.09
C GLY A 112 0.86 -5.55 -9.15
N ILE A 113 1.20 -4.30 -8.92
CA ILE A 113 2.57 -3.79 -8.82
C ILE A 113 2.70 -3.00 -7.54
N CYS A 114 3.65 -3.37 -6.70
CA CYS A 114 3.98 -2.62 -5.49
C CYS A 114 5.41 -2.09 -5.55
N SER A 115 5.66 -1.06 -4.76
CA SER A 115 7.00 -0.50 -4.62
C SER A 115 7.29 -0.17 -3.16
N ARG A 116 8.48 0.36 -2.89
CA ARG A 116 8.90 0.71 -1.54
C ARG A 116 8.45 2.12 -1.15
N ASP A 117 8.44 2.34 0.12
CA ASP A 117 8.46 3.66 0.74
C ASP A 117 9.88 3.96 1.27
N ILE A 118 10.23 5.24 1.35
CA ILE A 118 11.47 5.76 1.90
C ILE A 118 11.09 6.75 3.00
N TYR A 119 11.53 6.51 4.23
CA TYR A 119 11.17 7.40 5.32
C TYR A 119 11.87 8.75 5.21
N ILE A 120 11.11 9.83 5.48
CA ILE A 120 11.60 11.19 5.57
C ILE A 120 11.24 11.81 6.93
N ASN A 121 12.20 12.42 7.58
CA ASN A 121 11.95 13.33 8.70
C ASN A 121 11.79 14.74 8.14
N LEU A 122 10.57 15.29 8.22
CA LEU A 122 10.25 16.62 7.67
C LEU A 122 10.98 17.76 8.38
N GLU A 123 11.14 17.67 9.70
CA GLU A 123 11.81 18.71 10.49
C GLU A 123 13.30 18.83 10.15
N LYS A 124 13.96 17.67 10.02
CA LYS A 124 15.39 17.58 9.70
C LYS A 124 15.68 17.51 8.21
N GLN A 125 14.65 17.50 7.36
CA GLN A 125 14.73 17.37 5.91
C GLN A 125 15.69 16.27 5.42
N ARG A 126 15.71 15.13 6.14
CA ARG A 126 16.61 14.02 5.82
C ARG A 126 15.87 12.70 5.66
N LEU A 127 16.40 11.87 4.78
CA LEU A 127 15.93 10.50 4.62
C LEU A 127 16.38 9.65 5.81
N LEU A 128 15.51 8.72 6.18
CA LEU A 128 15.79 7.75 7.25
C LEU A 128 15.82 6.35 6.66
N PRO A 129 16.71 5.46 7.15
CA PRO A 129 16.72 4.07 6.73
C PRO A 129 15.43 3.37 7.15
N THR A 130 14.88 2.55 6.26
CA THR A 130 13.82 1.62 6.62
C THR A 130 14.41 0.38 7.29
N PRO A 131 13.63 -0.43 8.03
CA PRO A 131 14.12 -1.70 8.56
C PRO A 131 14.70 -2.63 7.48
N ASP A 132 14.16 -2.55 6.26
CA ASP A 132 14.59 -3.37 5.13
C ASP A 132 15.98 -3.03 4.58
N ASP A 133 16.48 -1.84 4.89
CA ASP A 133 17.81 -1.37 4.42
C ASP A 133 18.96 -1.83 5.34
N ARG A 134 18.65 -2.33 6.53
CA ARG A 134 19.65 -2.73 7.54
C ARG A 134 20.46 -3.95 7.10
N PRO A 135 21.80 -3.94 7.21
CA PRO A 135 22.64 -5.08 6.82
C PRO A 135 22.28 -6.39 7.53
N GLU A 136 21.94 -6.33 8.82
CA GLU A 136 21.58 -7.49 9.64
C GLU A 136 20.30 -8.15 9.11
N VAL A 137 19.32 -7.33 8.69
CA VAL A 137 18.07 -7.82 8.11
C VAL A 137 18.32 -8.47 6.76
N LYS A 138 19.20 -7.88 5.94
CA LYS A 138 19.59 -8.44 4.64
C LYS A 138 20.31 -9.78 4.80
N PHE A 139 21.24 -9.87 5.74
CA PHE A 139 21.97 -11.11 6.07
C PHE A 139 20.99 -12.21 6.53
N TYR A 140 20.11 -11.89 7.48
CA TYR A 140 19.09 -12.82 7.96
C TYR A 140 18.21 -13.35 6.83
N ARG A 141 17.74 -12.45 5.94
CA ARG A 141 16.89 -12.83 4.81
C ARG A 141 17.61 -13.70 3.78
N LEU A 142 18.90 -13.47 3.57
CA LEU A 142 19.70 -14.23 2.61
C LEU A 142 20.02 -15.65 3.09
N PHE A 143 20.47 -15.79 4.33
CA PHE A 143 21.07 -17.04 4.80
C PHE A 143 20.18 -17.86 5.74
N ILE A 144 19.28 -17.21 6.48
CA ILE A 144 18.56 -17.86 7.58
C ILE A 144 17.07 -18.02 7.27
N ARG A 145 16.43 -16.97 6.78
CA ARG A 145 14.96 -16.89 6.67
C ARG A 145 14.36 -17.98 5.78
N SER A 146 14.92 -18.24 4.61
CA SER A 146 14.38 -19.21 3.67
C SER A 146 14.34 -20.64 4.23
N TRP A 147 15.18 -20.91 5.22
CA TRP A 147 15.25 -22.19 5.93
C TRP A 147 14.28 -22.25 7.11
N LEU A 148 14.20 -21.18 7.93
CA LEU A 148 13.30 -21.11 9.10
C LEU A 148 11.85 -20.86 8.74
N GLU A 149 11.60 -20.03 7.72
CA GLU A 149 10.28 -19.54 7.33
C GLU A 149 10.02 -19.80 5.83
N PRO A 150 9.93 -21.08 5.40
CA PRO A 150 9.72 -21.40 4.00
C PRO A 150 8.37 -20.85 3.50
N PRO A 151 8.28 -20.43 2.23
CA PRO A 151 7.04 -19.96 1.65
C PRO A 151 5.99 -21.06 1.59
N HIS A 152 4.72 -20.66 1.65
CA HIS A 152 3.61 -21.54 1.33
C HIS A 152 3.82 -22.12 -0.08
N PRO A 153 3.48 -23.39 -0.36
CA PRO A 153 3.72 -24.03 -1.66
C PRO A 153 3.19 -23.22 -2.86
N LEU A 154 2.02 -22.59 -2.74
CA LEU A 154 1.44 -21.70 -3.76
C LEU A 154 2.25 -20.42 -4.02
N LEU A 155 3.03 -19.97 -3.02
CA LEU A 155 3.85 -18.76 -3.08
C LEU A 155 5.35 -19.05 -3.28
N LYS A 156 5.72 -20.25 -3.72
CA LYS A 156 7.13 -20.65 -3.87
C LYS A 156 7.93 -19.68 -4.77
N ARG A 157 7.33 -19.13 -5.84
CA ARG A 157 7.98 -18.16 -6.72
C ARG A 157 8.14 -16.77 -6.08
N TYR A 158 7.38 -16.48 -5.02
CA TYR A 158 7.43 -15.22 -4.26
C TYR A 158 8.56 -15.18 -3.21
N ARG A 159 9.31 -16.25 -3.03
CA ARG A 159 10.33 -16.43 -1.98
C ARG A 159 11.39 -15.31 -1.89
N LEU A 160 11.61 -14.58 -2.98
CA LEU A 160 12.59 -13.47 -3.05
C LEU A 160 11.98 -12.13 -2.71
N GLY A 161 10.64 -12.02 -2.75
CA GLY A 161 9.84 -10.86 -2.36
C GLY A 161 9.14 -11.05 -1.03
N VAL A 162 7.97 -10.45 -0.87
CA VAL A 162 7.07 -10.69 0.26
C VAL A 162 6.20 -11.90 -0.05
N TYR A 163 6.06 -12.79 0.91
CA TYR A 163 5.27 -14.01 0.80
C TYR A 163 4.64 -14.39 2.15
N LEU A 164 3.70 -15.31 2.13
CA LEU A 164 3.20 -15.96 3.34
C LEU A 164 3.88 -17.31 3.53
N THR A 165 4.24 -17.62 4.77
CA THR A 165 4.77 -18.92 5.19
C THR A 165 3.65 -19.97 5.17
N ARG A 166 4.00 -21.24 5.44
CA ARG A 166 3.00 -22.32 5.62
C ARG A 166 2.01 -22.06 6.77
N LYS A 167 2.40 -21.22 7.73
CA LYS A 167 1.54 -20.79 8.85
C LYS A 167 0.79 -19.48 8.55
N LEU A 168 0.83 -19.00 7.31
CA LEU A 168 0.29 -17.74 6.84
C LEU A 168 0.92 -16.50 7.50
N ASP A 169 2.08 -16.62 8.12
CA ASP A 169 2.85 -15.47 8.62
C ASP A 169 3.50 -14.72 7.47
N ILE A 170 3.56 -13.39 7.56
CA ILE A 170 4.18 -12.55 6.54
C ILE A 170 5.70 -12.63 6.65
N ALA A 171 6.34 -12.95 5.54
CA ALA A 171 7.79 -13.06 5.43
C ALA A 171 8.33 -12.19 4.28
N HIS A 172 9.49 -11.58 4.49
CA HIS A 172 10.15 -10.70 3.51
C HIS A 172 11.41 -11.38 2.98
N GLY A 173 11.45 -11.64 1.68
CA GLY A 173 12.58 -12.26 1.02
C GLY A 173 13.77 -11.33 0.80
N PHE A 174 14.82 -11.88 0.24
CA PHE A 174 16.11 -11.22 0.09
C PHE A 174 16.11 -10.06 -0.91
N TYR A 175 15.31 -10.12 -1.97
CA TYR A 175 15.32 -9.07 -3.00
C TYR A 175 14.65 -7.77 -2.58
N ILE A 176 13.91 -7.77 -1.49
CA ILE A 176 13.34 -6.53 -0.94
C ILE A 176 14.42 -5.78 -0.15
N PRO A 177 14.67 -4.51 -0.44
CA PRO A 177 13.99 -3.63 -1.40
C PRO A 177 14.75 -3.43 -2.72
N SER A 178 15.70 -4.26 -3.09
CA SER A 178 16.74 -3.94 -4.09
C SER A 178 16.43 -4.36 -5.53
N LYS A 179 15.67 -5.43 -5.75
CA LYS A 179 15.43 -6.00 -7.09
C LYS A 179 13.96 -6.27 -7.36
N THR A 180 13.59 -6.21 -8.63
CA THR A 180 12.27 -6.64 -9.11
C THR A 180 12.11 -8.15 -8.91
N CYS A 181 10.98 -8.55 -8.33
CA CYS A 181 10.65 -9.96 -8.11
C CYS A 181 9.15 -10.16 -7.94
N TYR A 182 8.67 -11.40 -8.04
CA TYR A 182 7.33 -11.76 -7.57
C TYR A 182 7.24 -11.48 -6.07
N SER A 183 6.21 -10.74 -5.68
CA SER A 183 6.06 -10.29 -4.29
C SER A 183 4.62 -9.89 -4.03
N LEU A 184 4.07 -10.29 -2.90
CA LEU A 184 2.93 -9.61 -2.31
C LEU A 184 3.33 -8.16 -1.97
N PRO A 185 2.40 -7.22 -1.76
CA PRO A 185 2.74 -5.85 -1.40
C PRO A 185 3.69 -5.78 -0.20
N LEU A 186 4.67 -4.88 -0.28
CA LEU A 186 5.61 -4.66 0.82
C LEU A 186 4.93 -3.93 1.98
N ARG A 187 4.13 -2.91 1.64
CA ARG A 187 3.30 -2.08 2.54
C ARG A 187 2.16 -1.47 1.74
N GLY A 188 1.04 -1.17 2.41
CA GLY A 188 -0.14 -0.55 1.81
C GLY A 188 0.09 0.84 1.21
N ALA A 189 1.14 1.55 1.67
CA ALA A 189 1.45 2.92 1.28
C ALA A 189 1.84 3.12 -0.20
N ASN A 190 2.15 2.05 -0.95
CA ASN A 190 2.61 2.18 -2.34
C ASN A 190 2.35 0.91 -3.16
N MET A 191 1.09 0.71 -3.54
CA MET A 191 0.68 -0.43 -4.35
C MET A 191 -0.39 -0.03 -5.37
N SER A 192 -0.41 -0.71 -6.51
CA SER A 192 -1.33 -0.48 -7.62
C SER A 192 -1.81 -1.78 -8.23
N PHE A 193 -3.07 -1.81 -8.67
CA PHE A 193 -3.69 -2.98 -9.26
C PHE A 193 -4.50 -2.59 -10.49
N LYS A 194 -4.60 -3.47 -11.45
CA LYS A 194 -5.57 -3.34 -12.55
C LYS A 194 -6.97 -3.58 -12.01
N THR A 195 -7.86 -2.63 -12.18
CA THR A 195 -9.21 -2.69 -11.66
C THR A 195 -9.98 -3.91 -12.18
N SER A 196 -9.74 -4.31 -13.42
CA SER A 196 -10.38 -5.50 -14.04
C SER A 196 -10.07 -6.82 -13.31
N TYR A 197 -8.97 -6.92 -12.58
CA TYR A 197 -8.61 -8.11 -11.81
C TYR A 197 -9.04 -8.04 -10.34
N THR A 198 -9.45 -6.86 -9.85
CA THR A 198 -9.77 -6.66 -8.43
C THR A 198 -11.27 -6.50 -8.17
N TYR A 199 -12.13 -6.77 -9.16
CA TYR A 199 -13.56 -6.49 -9.03
C TYR A 199 -14.17 -7.15 -7.78
N ASP A 200 -13.98 -8.45 -7.62
CA ASP A 200 -14.52 -9.24 -6.50
C ASP A 200 -13.52 -9.42 -5.33
N VAL A 201 -12.35 -8.76 -5.37
CA VAL A 201 -11.32 -8.86 -4.34
C VAL A 201 -11.42 -7.69 -3.37
N TRP A 202 -11.54 -7.99 -2.07
CA TRP A 202 -11.76 -7.00 -1.02
C TRP A 202 -10.70 -7.11 0.07
N PHE A 203 -10.36 -5.99 0.70
CA PHE A 203 -9.57 -6.03 1.92
C PHE A 203 -10.37 -6.73 3.02
N PRO A 204 -9.74 -7.64 3.78
CA PRO A 204 -10.46 -8.37 4.82
C PRO A 204 -10.95 -7.42 5.91
N GLU A 205 -12.22 -7.52 6.24
CA GLU A 205 -12.88 -6.72 7.27
C GLU A 205 -13.39 -7.61 8.40
N HIS A 206 -13.15 -7.19 9.65
CA HIS A 206 -13.72 -7.82 10.82
C HIS A 206 -13.87 -6.80 11.95
N ARG A 207 -14.95 -6.89 12.72
CA ARG A 207 -15.28 -5.93 13.80
C ARG A 207 -14.21 -5.80 14.90
N LEU A 208 -13.37 -6.81 15.09
CA LEU A 208 -12.28 -6.82 16.07
C LEU A 208 -10.91 -6.43 15.46
N VAL A 209 -10.82 -6.24 14.14
CA VAL A 209 -9.60 -5.90 13.44
C VAL A 209 -9.58 -4.41 13.12
N LYS A 210 -8.87 -3.64 13.95
CA LYS A 210 -8.84 -2.18 13.85
C LYS A 210 -7.71 -1.66 12.97
N ARG A 211 -6.53 -2.28 13.09
CA ARG A 211 -5.29 -1.87 12.42
C ARG A 211 -4.98 -2.71 11.19
N ALA A 212 -5.52 -3.93 11.18
CA ALA A 212 -5.47 -4.86 10.05
C ALA A 212 -4.05 -5.07 9.49
N PHE A 213 -3.08 -5.34 10.38
CA PHE A 213 -1.71 -5.63 9.95
C PHE A 213 -1.70 -6.80 8.95
N GLY A 214 -1.10 -6.57 7.78
CA GLY A 214 -1.07 -7.58 6.71
C GLY A 214 -2.26 -7.53 5.74
N ASN A 215 -3.16 -6.57 5.87
CA ASN A 215 -4.33 -6.47 5.01
C ASN A 215 -3.98 -6.44 3.51
N GLU A 216 -2.92 -5.76 3.14
CA GLU A 216 -2.42 -5.65 1.78
C GLU A 216 -1.89 -6.97 1.24
N GLN A 217 -1.28 -7.81 2.07
CA GLN A 217 -0.82 -9.13 1.67
C GLN A 217 -2.00 -10.10 1.49
N TYR A 218 -2.99 -10.06 2.37
CA TYR A 218 -4.20 -10.88 2.25
C TYR A 218 -5.09 -10.45 1.08
N PHE A 219 -5.22 -9.14 0.83
CA PHE A 219 -5.87 -8.64 -0.39
C PHE A 219 -5.20 -9.22 -1.65
N ALA A 220 -3.88 -9.12 -1.70
CA ALA A 220 -3.12 -9.58 -2.85
C ALA A 220 -3.08 -11.13 -2.97
N LEU A 221 -3.17 -11.86 -1.86
CA LEU A 221 -3.26 -13.31 -1.86
C LEU A 221 -4.51 -13.80 -2.61
N GLN A 222 -5.66 -13.14 -2.47
CA GLN A 222 -6.87 -13.50 -3.20
C GLN A 222 -6.62 -13.51 -4.71
N LEU A 223 -5.92 -12.49 -5.25
CA LEU A 223 -5.53 -12.45 -6.66
C LEU A 223 -4.61 -13.61 -7.05
N VAL A 224 -3.67 -13.98 -6.17
CA VAL A 224 -2.78 -15.12 -6.44
C VAL A 224 -3.54 -16.45 -6.46
N LEU A 225 -4.55 -16.60 -5.61
CA LEU A 225 -5.42 -17.79 -5.59
C LEU A 225 -6.27 -17.90 -6.86
N GLU A 226 -6.63 -16.78 -7.47
CA GLU A 226 -7.29 -16.71 -8.78
C GLU A 226 -6.32 -16.90 -9.98
N GLY A 227 -5.03 -17.12 -9.72
CA GLY A 227 -4.01 -17.37 -10.74
C GLY A 227 -3.30 -16.13 -11.28
N PHE A 228 -3.54 -14.96 -10.70
CA PHE A 228 -2.88 -13.71 -11.08
C PHE A 228 -1.59 -13.50 -10.29
N ASP A 229 -0.70 -12.70 -10.87
CA ASP A 229 0.57 -12.38 -10.26
C ASP A 229 0.70 -10.93 -9.81
N ILE A 230 1.54 -10.76 -8.80
CA ILE A 230 1.93 -9.46 -8.27
C ILE A 230 3.44 -9.38 -8.22
N ILE A 231 3.99 -8.22 -8.56
CA ILE A 231 5.43 -7.97 -8.55
C ILE A 231 5.78 -6.74 -7.70
N TYR A 232 6.94 -6.82 -7.09
CA TYR A 232 7.61 -5.69 -6.47
C TYR A 232 8.59 -5.05 -7.45
N ILE A 233 8.57 -3.71 -7.52
CA ILE A 233 9.47 -2.89 -8.36
C ILE A 233 10.14 -1.84 -7.46
N PRO A 234 11.49 -1.79 -7.32
CA PRO A 234 12.17 -0.83 -6.47
C PRO A 234 12.19 0.60 -7.03
N SER A 235 11.94 0.78 -8.33
CA SER A 235 12.16 2.04 -9.07
C SER A 235 11.01 3.05 -8.99
N ASN A 236 9.93 2.77 -8.24
CA ASN A 236 8.80 3.70 -8.06
C ASN A 236 8.52 4.03 -6.59
N PRO A 237 9.52 4.43 -5.79
CA PRO A 237 9.32 4.70 -4.38
C PRO A 237 8.48 5.96 -4.14
N VAL A 238 7.83 6.01 -2.96
CA VAL A 238 7.26 7.24 -2.38
C VAL A 238 8.06 7.64 -1.15
N LEU A 239 8.09 8.94 -0.83
CA LEU A 239 8.55 9.35 0.49
C LEU A 239 7.40 9.15 1.48
N HIS A 240 7.72 8.67 2.67
CA HIS A 240 6.77 8.38 3.75
C HIS A 240 7.20 9.17 4.99
N ILE A 241 6.35 10.04 5.48
CA ILE A 241 6.66 10.92 6.61
C ILE A 241 6.83 10.05 7.86
N ALA A 242 8.01 10.14 8.48
CA ALA A 242 8.28 9.41 9.72
C ALA A 242 7.50 10.05 10.87
N ARG A 243 6.49 9.35 11.37
CA ARG A 243 5.71 9.76 12.55
C ARG A 243 6.31 9.15 13.81
N SER A 244 6.16 9.83 14.96
CA SER A 244 6.44 9.27 16.28
C SER A 244 5.46 8.13 16.61
N GLU A 245 4.20 8.27 16.18
CA GLU A 245 3.15 7.29 16.34
C GLU A 245 2.78 6.69 14.98
N SER A 246 2.97 5.39 14.83
CA SER A 246 2.58 4.62 13.64
C SER A 246 1.73 3.45 14.09
N LEU A 247 0.71 3.09 13.31
CA LEU A 247 -0.14 1.93 13.58
C LEU A 247 0.67 0.64 13.75
N SER A 248 1.79 0.53 13.02
CA SER A 248 2.70 -0.62 13.09
C SER A 248 3.70 -0.58 14.25
N ARG A 249 3.88 0.57 14.93
CA ARG A 249 4.81 0.76 16.06
C ARG A 249 4.11 0.87 17.41
N THR A 250 2.99 0.22 17.55
CA THR A 250 2.18 0.29 18.76
C THR A 250 2.84 -0.37 19.96
N LYS A 251 2.59 0.15 21.15
CA LYS A 251 2.89 -0.49 22.43
C LYS A 251 2.07 -1.75 22.68
N TYR A 252 1.00 -1.97 21.91
CA TYR A 252 0.00 -3.03 22.08
C TYR A 252 0.31 -4.26 21.22
N LYS A 253 1.49 -4.87 21.40
CA LYS A 253 1.93 -6.05 20.62
C LYS A 253 0.95 -7.24 20.71
N GLU A 254 0.35 -7.47 21.87
CA GLU A 254 -0.60 -8.56 22.08
C GLU A 254 -1.92 -8.35 21.31
N GLU A 255 -2.42 -7.11 21.23
CA GLU A 255 -3.60 -6.79 20.44
C GLU A 255 -3.32 -6.99 18.95
N LEU A 256 -2.17 -6.54 18.46
CA LEU A 256 -1.77 -6.76 17.07
C LEU A 256 -1.68 -8.24 16.73
N LYS A 257 -1.15 -9.06 17.64
CA LYS A 257 -1.06 -10.50 17.46
C LYS A 257 -2.46 -11.14 17.37
N LYS A 258 -3.38 -10.73 18.24
CA LYS A 258 -4.78 -11.19 18.19
C LYS A 258 -5.47 -10.79 16.88
N GLU A 259 -5.33 -9.52 16.47
CA GLU A 259 -5.87 -9.04 15.18
C GLU A 259 -5.29 -9.86 14.01
N PHE A 260 -4.00 -10.15 14.03
CA PHE A 260 -3.35 -10.92 12.98
C PHE A 260 -3.83 -12.38 12.91
N GLU A 261 -4.08 -13.03 14.06
CA GLU A 261 -4.65 -14.39 14.06
C GLU A 261 -6.11 -14.39 13.52
N ILE A 262 -6.90 -13.34 13.81
CA ILE A 262 -8.22 -13.18 13.20
C ILE A 262 -8.10 -13.02 11.69
N MET A 263 -7.17 -12.17 11.21
CA MET A 263 -6.94 -11.95 9.79
C MET A 263 -6.58 -13.23 9.04
N LYS A 264 -5.85 -14.15 9.67
CA LYS A 264 -5.50 -15.45 9.10
C LYS A 264 -6.70 -16.40 8.96
N SER A 265 -7.75 -16.17 9.74
CA SER A 265 -8.95 -17.02 9.73
C SER A 265 -10.05 -16.53 8.77
N LEU A 266 -9.89 -15.32 8.24
CA LEU A 266 -10.77 -14.74 7.22
C LEU A 266 -10.41 -15.22 5.81
#